data_6c789771d0a8359facced145e06254c1
#
_entry.id   6c789771d0a8359facced145e06254c1
#
_cell.length_a   1.000
_cell.length_b   1.000
_cell.length_c   1.000
_cell.angle_alpha   90.00
_cell.angle_beta   90.00
_cell.angle_gamma   90.00
#
_symmetry.space_group_name_H-M   'P 1'
#
loop_
_entity.id
_entity.type
_entity.pdbx_description
1 polymer ?
#
loop_
_entity_poly.entity_id
_entity_poly.type
_entity_poly.pdbx_seq_one_letter_code
_entity_poly.pdbx_strand_id
1 'polypeptide(L)'
;MKKSVFIVSAAALVAASCGSPKVATDVAALDGEWNIVEVEGKKINKGDCENVPFLGFDTKKSNLYGNTGCNNLTGALKVNAKKSSIDFSQTGTTMMMCADMKVERMVLDALGKSNGFVMEGNGKMTLNDKKGNAVVKLQKR
;
A
#
# COMPACT_ATOMS: atom_id res chain seq x y z
N MET A 1 -30.94 53.75 40.47
CA MET A 1 -30.21 52.50 40.73
C MET A 1 -30.23 51.72 39.46
N LYS A 2 -29.15 51.74 38.67
CA LYS A 2 -29.02 50.96 37.40
C LYS A 2 -28.18 49.77 37.69
N LYS A 3 -28.78 48.57 37.58
CA LYS A 3 -28.07 47.28 37.69
C LYS A 3 -27.54 46.91 36.31
N SER A 4 -26.25 47.02 36.09
CA SER A 4 -25.58 46.50 34.89
C SER A 4 -25.42 44.98 35.01
N VAL A 5 -26.02 44.23 34.10
CA VAL A 5 -25.83 42.78 33.92
C VAL A 5 -24.68 42.59 32.92
N PHE A 6 -23.55 42.09 33.41
CA PHE A 6 -22.46 41.65 32.54
C PHE A 6 -22.77 40.23 32.05
N ILE A 7 -23.01 40.10 30.75
CA ILE A 7 -23.11 38.79 30.09
C ILE A 7 -21.69 38.38 29.70
N VAL A 8 -21.14 37.37 30.38
CA VAL A 8 -19.87 36.76 30.01
C VAL A 8 -20.18 35.70 28.96
N SER A 9 -19.86 36.00 27.71
CA SER A 9 -19.89 35.02 26.63
C SER A 9 -18.65 34.11 26.74
N ALA A 10 -18.84 32.89 27.17
CA ALA A 10 -17.82 31.85 27.12
C ALA A 10 -17.77 31.28 25.69
N ALA A 11 -16.76 31.67 24.92
CA ALA A 11 -16.46 31.04 23.62
C ALA A 11 -15.77 29.71 23.88
N ALA A 12 -16.50 28.62 23.71
CA ALA A 12 -15.94 27.27 23.73
C ALA A 12 -15.17 27.03 22.43
N LEU A 13 -13.84 27.04 22.50
CA LEU A 13 -12.98 26.53 21.41
C LEU A 13 -13.06 25.01 21.37
N VAL A 14 -13.82 24.49 20.43
CA VAL A 14 -13.79 23.07 20.09
C VAL A 14 -12.52 22.82 19.27
N ALA A 15 -11.46 22.35 19.91
CA ALA A 15 -10.30 21.81 19.21
C ALA A 15 -10.69 20.50 18.54
N ALA A 16 -10.97 20.55 17.24
CA ALA A 16 -11.13 19.35 16.43
C ALA A 16 -9.76 18.65 16.32
N SER A 17 -9.52 17.69 17.20
CA SER A 17 -8.41 16.77 17.10
C SER A 17 -8.64 15.86 15.88
N CYS A 18 -8.05 16.19 14.75
CA CYS A 18 -7.89 15.25 13.62
C CYS A 18 -6.85 14.19 13.99
N GLY A 19 -7.21 13.30 14.90
CA GLY A 19 -6.52 12.05 15.10
C GLY A 19 -6.91 11.09 13.98
N SER A 20 -6.07 10.95 12.95
CA SER A 20 -6.20 9.86 12.01
C SER A 20 -6.16 8.55 12.80
N PRO A 21 -7.15 7.65 12.69
CA PRO A 21 -7.09 6.38 13.38
C PRO A 21 -5.89 5.60 12.82
N LYS A 22 -4.88 5.36 13.63
CA LYS A 22 -3.89 4.33 13.37
C LYS A 22 -4.64 3.02 13.44
N VAL A 23 -5.12 2.54 12.29
CA VAL A 23 -5.67 1.19 12.16
C VAL A 23 -4.51 0.26 12.50
N ALA A 24 -4.61 -0.43 13.64
CA ALA A 24 -3.71 -1.52 13.96
C ALA A 24 -3.93 -2.56 12.86
N THR A 25 -3.01 -2.64 11.91
CA THR A 25 -3.15 -3.49 10.74
C THR A 25 -2.86 -4.91 11.17
N ASP A 26 -3.89 -5.74 11.20
CA ASP A 26 -3.71 -7.17 11.31
C ASP A 26 -3.08 -7.67 10.01
N VAL A 27 -2.07 -8.54 10.11
CA VAL A 27 -1.45 -9.18 8.93
C VAL A 27 -2.50 -9.89 8.09
N ALA A 28 -3.54 -10.45 8.71
CA ALA A 28 -4.67 -11.07 8.01
C ALA A 28 -5.40 -10.12 7.04
N ALA A 29 -5.36 -8.82 7.25
CA ALA A 29 -5.96 -7.85 6.33
C ALA A 29 -5.26 -7.79 4.96
N LEU A 30 -4.00 -8.21 4.90
CA LEU A 30 -3.24 -8.31 3.65
C LEU A 30 -3.66 -9.50 2.80
N ASP A 31 -4.22 -10.56 3.42
CA ASP A 31 -4.48 -11.85 2.77
C ASP A 31 -5.26 -11.70 1.46
N GLY A 32 -4.86 -12.48 0.44
CA GLY A 32 -5.50 -12.48 -0.88
C GLY A 32 -4.72 -11.70 -1.94
N GLU A 33 -5.39 -11.39 -3.04
CA GLU A 33 -4.78 -10.81 -4.24
C GLU A 33 -5.10 -9.32 -4.39
N TRP A 34 -4.11 -8.56 -4.83
CA TRP A 34 -4.14 -7.12 -4.98
C TRP A 34 -3.56 -6.69 -6.31
N ASN A 35 -4.36 -6.09 -7.18
CA ASN A 35 -3.88 -5.51 -8.43
C ASN A 35 -2.97 -4.32 -8.15
N ILE A 36 -1.84 -4.24 -8.84
CA ILE A 36 -0.99 -3.05 -8.87
C ILE A 36 -1.64 -2.07 -9.84
N VAL A 37 -2.13 -0.94 -9.33
CA VAL A 37 -2.87 0.04 -10.13
C VAL A 37 -2.06 1.30 -10.43
N GLU A 38 -1.03 1.57 -9.64
CA GLU A 38 -0.15 2.73 -9.83
C GLU A 38 1.25 2.41 -9.28
N VAL A 39 2.28 2.83 -9.99
CA VAL A 39 3.68 2.72 -9.59
C VAL A 39 4.35 4.09 -9.73
N GLU A 40 4.90 4.61 -8.62
CA GLU A 40 5.58 5.92 -8.55
C GLU A 40 4.79 7.05 -9.25
N GLY A 41 3.48 7.11 -8.98
CA GLY A 41 2.58 8.11 -9.55
C GLY A 41 2.10 7.83 -10.97
N LYS A 42 2.55 6.76 -11.63
CA LYS A 42 2.11 6.35 -12.95
C LYS A 42 1.07 5.25 -12.85
N LYS A 43 -0.12 5.52 -13.37
CA LYS A 43 -1.19 4.51 -13.46
C LYS A 43 -0.80 3.41 -14.43
N ILE A 44 -1.14 2.18 -14.08
CA ILE A 44 -1.02 1.01 -14.94
C ILE A 44 -2.37 0.76 -15.59
N ASN A 45 -2.42 0.87 -16.92
CA ASN A 45 -3.65 0.66 -17.68
C ASN A 45 -3.67 -0.76 -18.28
N LYS A 46 -4.87 -1.23 -18.55
CA LYS A 46 -5.07 -2.49 -19.26
C LYS A 46 -4.51 -2.35 -20.68
N GLY A 47 -3.49 -3.14 -21.00
CA GLY A 47 -2.79 -3.07 -22.28
C GLY A 47 -1.39 -2.48 -22.22
N ASP A 48 -0.98 -1.90 -21.08
CA ASP A 48 0.41 -1.45 -20.87
C ASP A 48 1.39 -2.63 -20.70
N CYS A 49 0.87 -3.84 -20.48
CA CYS A 49 1.61 -5.07 -20.28
C CYS A 49 0.78 -6.31 -20.67
N GLU A 50 1.41 -7.47 -20.82
CA GLU A 50 0.71 -8.71 -21.22
C GLU A 50 -0.25 -9.21 -20.14
N ASN A 51 0.15 -9.10 -18.88
CA ASN A 51 -0.64 -9.50 -17.72
C ASN A 51 -0.87 -8.32 -16.78
N VAL A 52 -2.06 -8.23 -16.20
CA VAL A 52 -2.32 -7.26 -15.14
C VAL A 52 -1.41 -7.58 -13.95
N PRO A 53 -0.50 -6.68 -13.56
CA PRO A 53 0.40 -6.95 -12.45
C PRO A 53 -0.37 -7.01 -11.13
N PHE A 54 -0.01 -7.96 -10.28
CA PHE A 54 -0.64 -8.14 -8.98
C PHE A 54 0.31 -8.76 -7.96
N LEU A 55 0.01 -8.56 -6.68
CA LEU A 55 0.62 -9.24 -5.55
C LEU A 55 -0.43 -10.09 -4.85
N GLY A 56 -0.08 -11.31 -4.52
CA GLY A 56 -0.86 -12.23 -3.70
C GLY A 56 -0.14 -12.48 -2.38
N PHE A 57 -0.85 -12.33 -1.28
CA PHE A 57 -0.35 -12.57 0.06
C PHE A 57 -1.08 -13.76 0.68
N ASP A 58 -0.38 -14.87 0.87
CA ASP A 58 -0.87 -15.99 1.69
C ASP A 58 -0.28 -15.84 3.10
N THR A 59 -1.03 -15.17 3.94
CA THR A 59 -0.57 -14.84 5.30
C THR A 59 -0.47 -16.06 6.20
N LYS A 60 -1.21 -17.14 5.90
CA LYS A 60 -1.17 -18.40 6.65
C LYS A 60 0.09 -19.20 6.36
N LYS A 61 0.54 -19.20 5.10
CA LYS A 61 1.74 -19.91 4.66
C LYS A 61 2.99 -19.03 4.62
N SER A 62 2.84 -17.73 4.98
CA SER A 62 3.91 -16.73 4.84
C SER A 62 4.51 -16.72 3.43
N ASN A 63 3.66 -16.80 2.43
CA ASN A 63 4.05 -16.85 1.02
C ASN A 63 3.58 -15.60 0.28
N LEU A 64 4.46 -15.08 -0.57
CA LEU A 64 4.20 -14.01 -1.52
C LEU A 64 4.26 -14.58 -2.93
N TYR A 65 3.28 -14.24 -3.74
CA TYR A 65 3.22 -14.62 -5.15
C TYR A 65 2.60 -13.49 -5.96
N GLY A 66 2.68 -13.56 -7.28
CA GLY A 66 2.07 -12.55 -8.12
C GLY A 66 2.56 -12.58 -9.56
N ASN A 67 2.31 -11.48 -10.25
CA ASN A 67 2.82 -11.22 -11.59
C ASN A 67 3.24 -9.76 -11.70
N THR A 68 4.36 -9.49 -12.34
CA THR A 68 4.95 -8.15 -12.45
C THR A 68 4.60 -7.43 -13.76
N GLY A 69 3.71 -8.03 -14.55
CA GLY A 69 3.32 -7.53 -15.87
C GLY A 69 3.72 -8.46 -17.01
N CYS A 70 4.81 -9.20 -16.84
CA CYS A 70 5.29 -10.27 -17.71
C CYS A 70 5.58 -11.53 -16.89
N ASN A 71 6.48 -11.45 -15.92
CA ASN A 71 6.97 -12.58 -15.16
C ASN A 71 6.17 -12.85 -13.89
N ASN A 72 6.12 -14.11 -13.48
CA ASN A 72 5.57 -14.50 -12.21
C ASN A 72 6.55 -14.18 -11.08
N LEU A 73 6.03 -13.61 -10.00
CA LEU A 73 6.75 -13.32 -8.78
C LEU A 73 6.44 -14.39 -7.73
N THR A 74 7.44 -14.81 -6.98
CA THR A 74 7.27 -15.68 -5.81
C THR A 74 8.31 -15.37 -4.75
N GLY A 75 8.01 -15.65 -3.48
CA GLY A 75 8.94 -15.44 -2.40
C GLY A 75 8.34 -15.66 -1.01
N ALA A 76 9.14 -15.41 0.00
CA ALA A 76 8.69 -15.41 1.38
C ALA A 76 8.00 -14.07 1.72
N LEU A 77 6.81 -14.14 2.32
CA LEU A 77 6.13 -12.97 2.86
C LEU A 77 6.75 -12.57 4.20
N LYS A 78 7.45 -11.45 4.21
CA LYS A 78 8.04 -10.86 5.41
C LYS A 78 7.30 -9.59 5.78
N VAL A 79 6.45 -9.67 6.78
CA VAL A 79 5.59 -8.57 7.25
C VAL A 79 5.69 -8.43 8.76
N ASN A 80 5.73 -7.20 9.24
CA ASN A 80 5.57 -6.86 10.64
C ASN A 80 4.40 -5.88 10.79
N ALA A 81 3.26 -6.37 11.26
CA ALA A 81 2.06 -5.57 11.43
C ALA A 81 2.23 -4.41 12.41
N LYS A 82 2.96 -4.62 13.53
CA LYS A 82 3.19 -3.59 14.55
C LYS A 82 3.98 -2.40 14.01
N LYS A 83 4.88 -2.63 13.07
CA LYS A 83 5.71 -1.61 12.41
C LYS A 83 5.14 -1.18 11.06
N SER A 84 4.07 -1.81 10.58
CA SER A 84 3.53 -1.66 9.22
C SER A 84 4.64 -1.78 8.17
N SER A 85 5.57 -2.71 8.37
CA SER A 85 6.70 -2.94 7.47
C SER A 85 6.55 -4.21 6.66
N ILE A 86 7.04 -4.17 5.43
CA ILE A 86 7.06 -5.28 4.49
C ILE A 86 8.41 -5.30 3.77
N ASP A 87 8.93 -6.51 3.51
CA ASP A 87 10.23 -6.70 2.87
C ASP A 87 10.09 -7.67 1.68
N PHE A 88 10.50 -7.20 0.52
CA PHE A 88 10.50 -7.94 -0.75
C PHE A 88 11.88 -8.48 -1.14
N SER A 89 12.90 -8.38 -0.27
CA SER A 89 14.29 -8.77 -0.58
C SER A 89 14.47 -10.27 -0.90
N GLN A 90 13.52 -11.10 -0.47
CA GLN A 90 13.54 -12.56 -0.72
C GLN A 90 12.47 -12.97 -1.74
N THR A 91 12.34 -12.19 -2.80
CA THR A 91 11.48 -12.52 -3.93
C THR A 91 12.32 -12.82 -5.16
N GLY A 92 11.77 -13.68 -6.01
CA GLY A 92 12.33 -14.00 -7.32
C GLY A 92 11.25 -13.96 -8.39
N THR A 93 11.66 -13.85 -9.63
CA THR A 93 10.75 -13.89 -10.79
C THR A 93 11.18 -14.95 -11.77
N THR A 94 10.25 -15.43 -12.59
CA THR A 94 10.59 -16.15 -13.83
C THR A 94 11.38 -15.21 -14.75
N MET A 95 12.01 -15.74 -15.77
CA MET A 95 12.85 -14.97 -16.71
C MET A 95 12.33 -15.10 -18.14
N MET A 96 11.03 -14.83 -18.32
CA MET A 96 10.44 -14.73 -19.65
C MET A 96 10.77 -13.39 -20.28
N MET A 97 10.82 -13.36 -21.62
CA MET A 97 11.00 -12.13 -22.38
C MET A 97 9.68 -11.77 -23.05
N CYS A 98 9.01 -10.73 -22.57
CA CYS A 98 7.80 -10.21 -23.18
C CYS A 98 8.13 -9.07 -24.16
N ALA A 99 7.18 -8.73 -25.02
CA ALA A 99 7.35 -7.68 -26.03
C ALA A 99 7.65 -6.31 -25.41
N ASP A 100 7.02 -6.00 -24.26
CA ASP A 100 7.32 -4.81 -23.47
C ASP A 100 7.58 -5.18 -22.01
N MET A 101 8.80 -4.89 -21.55
CA MET A 101 9.27 -5.13 -20.19
C MET A 101 9.22 -3.86 -19.31
N LYS A 102 8.61 -2.78 -19.79
CA LYS A 102 8.64 -1.48 -19.12
C LYS A 102 7.91 -1.49 -17.79
N VAL A 103 6.67 -2.04 -17.77
CA VAL A 103 5.87 -2.15 -16.55
C VAL A 103 6.54 -3.07 -15.55
N GLU A 104 7.06 -4.21 -16.00
CA GLU A 104 7.77 -5.15 -15.12
C GLU A 104 8.95 -4.49 -14.42
N ARG A 105 9.81 -3.78 -15.15
CA ARG A 105 10.95 -3.06 -14.56
C ARG A 105 10.50 -2.04 -13.55
N MET A 106 9.47 -1.26 -13.86
CA MET A 106 8.90 -0.28 -12.93
C MET A 106 8.38 -0.93 -11.64
N VAL A 107 7.66 -2.05 -11.78
CA VAL A 107 7.12 -2.80 -10.63
C VAL A 107 8.25 -3.36 -9.78
N LEU A 108 9.23 -4.04 -10.37
CA LEU A 108 10.35 -4.63 -9.63
C LEU A 108 11.20 -3.57 -8.91
N ASP A 109 11.48 -2.45 -9.56
CA ASP A 109 12.20 -1.32 -8.95
C ASP A 109 11.43 -0.73 -7.75
N ALA A 110 10.12 -0.56 -7.89
CA ALA A 110 9.28 -0.04 -6.82
C ALA A 110 9.15 -1.02 -5.65
N LEU A 111 9.02 -2.32 -5.92
CA LEU A 111 9.03 -3.35 -4.87
C LEU A 111 10.36 -3.37 -4.12
N GLY A 112 11.50 -3.23 -4.81
CA GLY A 112 12.81 -3.12 -4.19
C GLY A 112 13.00 -1.90 -3.30
N LYS A 113 12.27 -0.81 -3.56
CA LYS A 113 12.24 0.40 -2.72
C LYS A 113 11.25 0.29 -1.55
N SER A 114 10.25 -0.59 -1.66
CA SER A 114 9.18 -0.72 -0.68
C SER A 114 9.72 -1.23 0.66
N ASN A 115 9.30 -0.58 1.73
CA ASN A 115 9.72 -0.92 3.09
C ASN A 115 8.52 -0.95 4.08
N GLY A 116 7.45 -0.26 3.75
CA GLY A 116 6.25 -0.17 4.59
C GLY A 116 4.97 -0.27 3.77
N PHE A 117 3.86 -0.38 4.49
CA PHE A 117 2.54 -0.38 3.87
C PHE A 117 1.52 0.38 4.72
N VAL A 118 0.51 0.91 4.05
CA VAL A 118 -0.64 1.58 4.67
C VAL A 118 -1.91 1.02 4.06
N MET A 119 -2.81 0.53 4.92
CA MET A 119 -4.17 0.13 4.53
C MET A 119 -5.05 1.38 4.53
N GLU A 120 -5.59 1.75 3.37
CA GLU A 120 -6.39 2.98 3.21
C GLU A 120 -7.90 2.73 3.38
N GLY A 121 -8.30 1.47 3.62
CA GLY A 121 -9.71 1.07 3.61
C GLY A 121 -10.24 0.85 2.20
N ASN A 122 -11.48 0.39 2.10
CA ASN A 122 -12.17 0.12 0.82
C ASN A 122 -11.36 -0.75 -0.16
N GLY A 123 -10.57 -1.70 0.36
CA GLY A 123 -9.73 -2.57 -0.45
C GLY A 123 -8.56 -1.86 -1.13
N LYS A 124 -8.07 -0.75 -0.57
CA LYS A 124 -6.90 -0.03 -1.06
C LYS A 124 -5.73 -0.16 -0.10
N MET A 125 -4.55 -0.30 -0.65
CA MET A 125 -3.30 -0.36 0.09
C MET A 125 -2.21 0.40 -0.68
N THR A 126 -1.35 1.09 0.06
CA THR A 126 -0.17 1.76 -0.50
C THR A 126 1.09 1.15 0.11
N LEU A 127 2.06 0.80 -0.74
CA LEU A 127 3.42 0.48 -0.32
C LEU A 127 4.26 1.76 -0.34
N ASN A 128 5.04 1.95 0.72
CA ASN A 128 5.86 3.14 0.91
C ASN A 128 7.35 2.78 0.98
N ASP A 129 8.19 3.70 0.55
CA ASP A 129 9.64 3.63 0.75
C ASP A 129 10.03 3.93 2.21
N LYS A 130 11.34 3.88 2.53
CA LYS A 130 11.88 4.18 3.86
C LYS A 130 11.63 5.62 4.32
N LYS A 131 11.34 6.53 3.39
CA LYS A 131 11.05 7.95 3.67
C LYS A 131 9.56 8.20 3.84
N GLY A 132 8.71 7.18 3.61
CA GLY A 132 7.25 7.28 3.67
C GLY A 132 6.59 7.72 2.36
N ASN A 133 7.35 7.84 1.25
CA ASN A 133 6.76 8.17 -0.05
C ASN A 133 6.04 6.95 -0.63
N ALA A 134 4.87 7.19 -1.22
CA ALA A 134 4.12 6.14 -1.91
C ALA A 134 4.87 5.68 -3.18
N VAL A 135 5.15 4.39 -3.27
CA VAL A 135 5.82 3.78 -4.43
C VAL A 135 4.93 2.83 -5.22
N VAL A 136 4.00 2.14 -4.57
CA VAL A 136 3.02 1.27 -5.24
C VAL A 136 1.66 1.45 -4.62
N LYS A 137 0.62 1.63 -5.45
CA LYS A 137 -0.77 1.58 -5.01
C LYS A 137 -1.44 0.31 -5.50
N LEU A 138 -2.17 -0.30 -4.61
CA LEU A 138 -2.79 -1.61 -4.76
C LEU A 138 -4.30 -1.51 -4.52
N GLN A 139 -5.05 -2.30 -5.30
CA GLN A 139 -6.49 -2.47 -5.15
C GLN A 139 -6.80 -3.95 -5.01
N LYS A 140 -7.53 -4.33 -3.96
CA LYS A 140 -7.94 -5.71 -3.71
C LYS A 140 -8.81 -6.22 -4.86
N ARG A 141 -8.55 -7.45 -5.31
CA ARG A 141 -9.36 -8.16 -6.30
C ARG A 141 -10.68 -8.63 -5.76
#